data_b1b531da7761bd255cd37727e81c620e
#
_entry.id   b1b531da7761bd255cd37727e81c620e
#
_cell.length_a   1.000
_cell.length_b   1.000
_cell.length_c   1.000
_cell.angle_alpha   90.00
_cell.angle_beta   90.00
_cell.angle_gamma   90.00
#
_symmetry.space_group_name_H-M   'P 1'
#
loop_
_entity.id
_entity.type
_entity.pdbx_description
1 polymer ?
#
loop_
_entity_poly.entity_id
_entity_poly.type
_entity_poly.pdbx_seq_one_letter_code
_entity_poly.pdbx_strand_id
1 'polypeptide(L)'
;FIRENLIKENNPKQYFEVTEEYLALLPPKLPGYEEKVLAMPEAGSKPYQKMDFGTALFWTYQVNEGGSPSEWNIAQKGIAVRLDKGPGGISKGKSWILYDEDTMRVAAAYEGEFVDWRGIAFDGSHGTHTSIKGEPIVSSPDQPAWQNPKTKDWADLRIIGRDDRKFGPLPRDWVQYLGLFQHGDQSVLHYRVGDREIHELPGRIEYGKASLIIRNLR
;
A
#
# COMPACT_ATOMS: atom_id res chain seq x y z
N PHE A 1 22.12 -8.25 -22.81
CA PHE A 1 23.40 -8.85 -23.24
C PHE A 1 23.79 -10.05 -22.36
N ILE A 2 24.04 -9.89 -21.08
CA ILE A 2 24.43 -11.01 -20.18
C ILE A 2 23.32 -12.06 -20.06
N ARG A 3 22.07 -11.63 -19.93
CA ARG A 3 20.90 -12.51 -19.80
C ARG A 3 20.66 -13.34 -21.07
N GLU A 4 20.80 -12.71 -22.22
CA GLU A 4 20.60 -13.36 -23.53
C GLU A 4 21.65 -14.45 -23.76
N ASN A 5 22.91 -14.18 -23.48
CA ASN A 5 23.98 -15.17 -23.62
C ASN A 5 23.82 -16.34 -22.65
N LEU A 6 23.47 -16.08 -21.36
CA LEU A 6 23.23 -17.13 -20.38
C LEU A 6 22.06 -18.05 -20.77
N ILE A 7 20.96 -17.49 -21.30
CA ILE A 7 19.81 -18.29 -21.74
C ILE A 7 20.19 -19.11 -22.98
N LYS A 8 20.89 -18.52 -23.94
CA LYS A 8 21.31 -19.18 -25.18
C LYS A 8 22.25 -20.35 -24.91
N GLU A 9 23.22 -20.16 -24.02
CA GLU A 9 24.22 -21.19 -23.71
C GLU A 9 23.64 -22.32 -22.85
N ASN A 10 22.84 -22.02 -21.85
CA ASN A 10 22.37 -23.01 -20.89
C ASN A 10 21.02 -23.66 -21.25
N ASN A 11 20.19 -22.99 -22.05
CA ASN A 11 18.87 -23.49 -22.47
C ASN A 11 18.54 -23.10 -23.91
N PRO A 12 19.27 -23.65 -24.91
CA PRO A 12 19.09 -23.24 -26.30
C PRO A 12 17.67 -23.52 -26.84
N LYS A 13 16.94 -24.48 -26.27
CA LYS A 13 15.55 -24.79 -26.63
C LYS A 13 14.53 -23.76 -26.12
N GLN A 14 14.90 -22.95 -25.13
CA GLN A 14 14.06 -21.89 -24.55
C GLN A 14 14.45 -20.51 -25.06
N TYR A 15 15.57 -20.44 -25.81
CA TYR A 15 15.99 -19.18 -26.39
C TYR A 15 15.16 -18.87 -27.63
N PHE A 16 14.56 -17.71 -27.61
CA PHE A 16 13.84 -17.16 -28.74
C PHE A 16 14.52 -15.87 -29.18
N GLU A 17 15.04 -15.85 -30.39
CA GLU A 17 15.64 -14.66 -30.99
C GLU A 17 14.54 -13.77 -31.58
N VAL A 18 14.45 -12.56 -31.11
CA VAL A 18 13.54 -11.55 -31.65
C VAL A 18 14.13 -11.05 -32.96
N THR A 19 13.61 -11.57 -34.07
CA THR A 19 14.03 -11.18 -35.43
C THR A 19 13.15 -10.06 -36.01
N GLU A 20 13.64 -9.36 -37.02
CA GLU A 20 12.86 -8.38 -37.77
C GLU A 20 11.56 -9.00 -38.34
N GLU A 21 11.62 -10.26 -38.81
CA GLU A 21 10.46 -10.99 -39.30
C GLU A 21 9.42 -11.22 -38.16
N TYR A 22 9.87 -11.55 -36.98
CA TYR A 22 8.97 -11.69 -35.84
C TYR A 22 8.36 -10.35 -35.40
N LEU A 23 9.16 -9.29 -35.40
CA LEU A 23 8.65 -7.95 -35.08
C LEU A 23 7.60 -7.48 -36.11
N ALA A 24 7.74 -7.87 -37.38
CA ALA A 24 6.76 -7.57 -38.42
C ALA A 24 5.40 -8.30 -38.23
N LEU A 25 5.37 -9.39 -37.47
CA LEU A 25 4.13 -10.11 -37.13
C LEU A 25 3.37 -9.49 -35.95
N LEU A 26 4.01 -8.60 -35.21
CA LEU A 26 3.33 -7.92 -34.11
C LEU A 26 2.27 -6.95 -34.64
N PRO A 27 1.13 -6.80 -33.93
CA PRO A 27 0.12 -5.85 -34.37
C PRO A 27 0.73 -4.44 -34.42
N PRO A 28 0.31 -3.63 -35.39
CA PRO A 28 0.79 -2.25 -35.52
C PRO A 28 0.48 -1.48 -34.23
N LYS A 29 1.38 -0.58 -33.85
CA LYS A 29 1.15 0.32 -32.70
C LYS A 29 -0.19 1.02 -32.91
N LEU A 30 -1.00 1.08 -31.84
CA LEU A 30 -2.29 1.76 -31.92
C LEU A 30 -2.09 3.22 -32.34
N PRO A 31 -3.00 3.77 -33.16
CA PRO A 31 -2.95 5.18 -33.55
C PRO A 31 -2.92 6.06 -32.30
N GLY A 32 -2.01 7.01 -32.26
CA GLY A 32 -1.81 7.88 -31.06
C GLY A 32 -0.89 7.32 -29.99
N TYR A 33 -0.36 6.09 -30.17
CA TYR A 33 0.75 5.62 -29.37
C TYR A 33 2.02 6.37 -29.77
N GLU A 34 2.28 7.47 -29.12
CA GLU A 34 3.59 8.10 -29.18
C GLU A 34 4.54 7.26 -28.33
N GLU A 35 5.62 6.80 -28.91
CA GLU A 35 6.74 6.26 -28.19
C GLU A 35 7.36 7.39 -27.36
N LYS A 36 6.77 7.65 -26.20
CA LYS A 36 7.49 8.40 -25.18
C LYS A 36 8.69 7.53 -24.83
N VAL A 37 9.81 7.79 -25.48
CA VAL A 37 11.10 7.39 -24.92
C VAL A 37 11.14 8.06 -23.57
N LEU A 38 10.74 7.30 -22.55
CA LEU A 38 10.94 7.71 -21.16
C LEU A 38 12.45 7.90 -21.05
N ALA A 39 12.90 9.15 -21.02
CA ALA A 39 14.27 9.46 -20.76
C ALA A 39 14.65 8.63 -19.52
N MET A 40 15.72 7.83 -19.64
CA MET A 40 16.21 7.06 -18.51
C MET A 40 16.35 8.03 -17.34
N PRO A 41 15.75 7.74 -16.18
CA PRO A 41 15.88 8.59 -15.03
C PRO A 41 17.36 8.84 -14.74
N GLU A 42 17.74 10.06 -14.39
CA GLU A 42 19.10 10.35 -13.95
C GLU A 42 19.52 9.35 -12.86
N ALA A 43 20.78 8.91 -12.90
CA ALA A 43 21.32 7.99 -11.91
C ALA A 43 21.07 8.55 -10.49
N GLY A 44 20.45 7.74 -9.63
CA GLY A 44 20.04 8.15 -8.27
C GLY A 44 18.69 8.86 -8.19
N SER A 45 18.03 9.16 -9.31
CA SER A 45 16.65 9.66 -9.27
C SER A 45 15.69 8.59 -8.75
N LYS A 46 14.70 9.02 -7.99
CA LYS A 46 13.65 8.15 -7.44
C LYS A 46 12.28 8.63 -7.97
N PRO A 47 11.98 8.39 -9.25
CA PRO A 47 10.79 8.97 -9.90
C PRO A 47 9.49 8.55 -9.22
N TYR A 48 9.40 7.35 -8.65
CA TYR A 48 8.25 6.86 -7.93
C TYR A 48 7.85 7.75 -6.73
N GLN A 49 8.80 8.48 -6.12
CA GLN A 49 8.50 9.42 -5.03
C GLN A 49 7.70 10.64 -5.50
N LYS A 50 7.70 10.90 -6.80
CA LYS A 50 7.05 12.06 -7.42
C LYS A 50 5.80 11.69 -8.22
N MET A 51 5.51 10.41 -8.36
CA MET A 51 4.34 9.94 -9.10
C MET A 51 3.04 10.32 -8.38
N ASP A 52 2.01 10.57 -9.18
CA ASP A 52 0.65 10.67 -8.68
C ASP A 52 0.03 9.26 -8.62
N PHE A 53 -0.10 8.73 -7.41
CA PHE A 53 -0.73 7.43 -7.16
C PHE A 53 -2.24 7.56 -6.87
N GLY A 54 -2.84 8.73 -7.09
CA GLY A 54 -4.22 8.99 -6.69
C GLY A 54 -4.35 9.27 -5.20
N THR A 55 -5.56 9.10 -4.67
CA THR A 55 -5.88 9.43 -3.27
C THR A 55 -5.62 8.29 -2.29
N ALA A 56 -5.32 7.10 -2.78
CA ALA A 56 -4.99 5.93 -1.96
C ALA A 56 -3.78 5.18 -2.53
N LEU A 57 -2.96 4.61 -1.65
CA LEU A 57 -1.80 3.81 -2.04
C LEU A 57 -1.71 2.56 -1.17
N PHE A 58 -1.68 1.41 -1.84
CA PHE A 58 -1.45 0.10 -1.22
C PHE A 58 0.05 -0.17 -1.12
N TRP A 59 0.53 -0.37 0.11
CA TRP A 59 1.93 -0.65 0.36
C TRP A 59 2.14 -1.28 1.74
N THR A 60 3.37 -1.65 2.07
CA THR A 60 3.75 -1.97 3.46
C THR A 60 4.22 -0.71 4.15
N TYR A 61 3.60 -0.37 5.27
CA TYR A 61 3.91 0.84 6.03
C TYR A 61 4.33 0.50 7.44
N GLN A 62 5.47 1.02 7.86
CA GLN A 62 5.91 0.99 9.23
C GLN A 62 5.40 2.22 9.98
N VAL A 63 4.67 2.01 11.04
CA VAL A 63 4.13 3.09 11.89
C VAL A 63 5.16 3.50 12.93
N ASN A 64 5.82 2.52 13.56
CA ASN A 64 6.91 2.75 14.48
C ASN A 64 7.95 1.61 14.42
N GLU A 65 9.13 1.89 14.94
CA GLU A 65 10.28 0.97 15.04
C GLU A 65 10.83 0.96 16.49
N GLY A 66 9.99 1.09 17.48
CA GLY A 66 10.47 1.08 18.86
C GLY A 66 10.65 -0.33 19.43
N GLY A 67 11.65 -0.54 20.26
CA GLY A 67 11.83 -1.78 21.02
C GLY A 67 12.25 -3.00 20.20
N SER A 68 11.78 -4.18 20.61
CA SER A 68 12.02 -5.44 19.92
C SER A 68 11.16 -5.55 18.65
N PRO A 69 11.54 -6.41 17.68
CA PRO A 69 10.73 -6.63 16.47
C PRO A 69 9.26 -6.99 16.74
N SER A 70 8.96 -7.67 17.84
CA SER A 70 7.60 -8.01 18.26
C SER A 70 6.73 -6.79 18.61
N GLU A 71 7.37 -5.65 18.94
CA GLU A 71 6.69 -4.39 19.27
C GLU A 71 6.52 -3.46 18.06
N TRP A 72 7.09 -3.83 16.91
CA TRP A 72 6.98 -3.02 15.70
C TRP A 72 5.54 -3.02 15.18
N ASN A 73 5.04 -1.84 14.92
CA ASN A 73 3.72 -1.66 14.33
C ASN A 73 3.86 -1.47 12.82
N ILE A 74 3.53 -2.52 12.09
CA ILE A 74 3.62 -2.54 10.62
C ILE A 74 2.26 -2.93 10.04
N ALA A 75 1.75 -2.11 9.13
CA ALA A 75 0.65 -2.49 8.26
C ALA A 75 1.23 -3.21 7.04
N GLN A 76 1.24 -4.54 7.06
CA GLN A 76 1.87 -5.37 6.02
C GLN A 76 1.16 -5.20 4.67
N LYS A 77 -0.15 -5.12 4.69
CA LYS A 77 -0.99 -4.76 3.54
C LYS A 77 -1.68 -3.44 3.84
N GLY A 78 -0.88 -2.40 3.94
CA GLY A 78 -1.35 -1.08 4.28
C GLY A 78 -2.11 -0.42 3.14
N ILE A 79 -3.17 0.29 3.47
CA ILE A 79 -3.94 1.14 2.58
C ILE A 79 -3.90 2.55 3.16
N ALA A 80 -3.00 3.37 2.64
CA ALA A 80 -2.98 4.78 3.00
C ALA A 80 -4.02 5.54 2.16
N VAL A 81 -4.81 6.36 2.80
CA VAL A 81 -5.82 7.22 2.17
C VAL A 81 -5.54 8.67 2.56
N ARG A 82 -5.45 9.55 1.56
CA ARG A 82 -5.34 10.99 1.76
C ARG A 82 -6.67 11.57 2.21
N LEU A 83 -6.67 12.40 3.23
CA LEU A 83 -7.88 12.97 3.83
C LEU A 83 -8.14 14.42 3.43
N ASP A 84 -7.09 15.16 3.04
CA ASP A 84 -7.21 16.52 2.55
C ASP A 84 -7.39 16.55 1.03
N LYS A 85 -8.06 17.56 0.53
CA LYS A 85 -8.30 17.76 -0.91
C LYS A 85 -7.14 18.50 -1.56
N GLY A 86 -6.93 18.24 -2.84
CA GLY A 86 -5.99 19.00 -3.65
C GLY A 86 -5.27 18.14 -4.69
N PRO A 87 -4.54 18.77 -5.62
CA PRO A 87 -3.84 18.08 -6.72
C PRO A 87 -2.64 17.27 -6.24
N GLY A 88 -2.12 16.40 -7.12
CA GLY A 88 -0.85 15.72 -6.97
C GLY A 88 -0.89 14.43 -6.16
N GLY A 89 -2.05 13.86 -5.94
CA GLY A 89 -2.22 12.54 -5.33
C GLY A 89 -1.80 12.45 -3.87
N ILE A 90 -1.61 11.20 -3.42
CA ILE A 90 -1.38 10.89 -2.00
C ILE A 90 -0.11 11.52 -1.43
N SER A 91 0.97 11.58 -2.21
CA SER A 91 2.25 12.13 -1.75
C SER A 91 2.25 13.64 -1.52
N LYS A 92 1.24 14.34 -2.02
CA LYS A 92 1.09 15.80 -1.89
C LYS A 92 0.06 16.20 -0.85
N GLY A 93 -0.50 15.23 -0.15
CA GLY A 93 -1.40 15.47 0.97
C GLY A 93 -0.69 16.08 2.18
N LYS A 94 -1.48 16.41 3.18
CA LYS A 94 -1.06 16.89 4.50
C LYS A 94 -1.62 16.07 5.65
N SER A 95 -2.58 15.20 5.35
CA SER A 95 -3.26 14.37 6.34
C SER A 95 -3.67 13.03 5.72
N TRP A 96 -3.40 11.95 6.44
CA TRP A 96 -3.65 10.59 5.97
C TRP A 96 -4.22 9.72 7.07
N ILE A 97 -4.97 8.70 6.65
CA ILE A 97 -5.34 7.56 7.47
C ILE A 97 -4.77 6.30 6.83
N LEU A 98 -4.21 5.45 7.64
CA LEU A 98 -3.58 4.18 7.23
C LEU A 98 -4.38 3.02 7.80
N TYR A 99 -4.92 2.19 6.93
CA TYR A 99 -5.55 0.92 7.28
C TYR A 99 -4.58 -0.24 7.08
N ASP A 100 -4.82 -1.32 7.80
CA ASP A 100 -4.18 -2.61 7.56
C ASP A 100 -5.26 -3.59 7.08
N GLU A 101 -5.14 -4.04 5.82
CA GLU A 101 -6.10 -4.93 5.17
C GLU A 101 -6.30 -6.24 5.94
N ASP A 102 -5.22 -6.79 6.52
CA ASP A 102 -5.25 -8.10 7.19
C ASP A 102 -6.13 -8.10 8.44
N THR A 103 -6.31 -6.96 9.10
CA THR A 103 -7.08 -6.82 10.33
C THR A 103 -8.19 -5.78 10.24
N MET A 104 -8.26 -5.03 9.15
CA MET A 104 -9.12 -3.86 8.96
C MET A 104 -9.04 -2.86 10.12
N ARG A 105 -7.86 -2.74 10.73
CA ARG A 105 -7.57 -1.71 11.74
C ARG A 105 -7.15 -0.40 11.08
N VAL A 106 -7.36 0.68 11.77
CA VAL A 106 -6.67 1.94 11.51
C VAL A 106 -5.30 1.84 12.17
N ALA A 107 -4.27 1.56 11.39
CA ALA A 107 -2.91 1.43 11.93
C ALA A 107 -2.38 2.76 12.43
N ALA A 108 -2.68 3.86 11.71
CA ALA A 108 -2.39 5.22 12.12
C ALA A 108 -3.28 6.23 11.40
N ALA A 109 -3.48 7.42 11.98
CA ALA A 109 -3.81 8.63 11.26
C ALA A 109 -2.80 9.71 11.65
N TYR A 110 -2.32 10.47 10.67
CA TYR A 110 -1.19 11.37 10.85
C TYR A 110 -1.25 12.58 9.93
N GLU A 111 -0.51 13.63 10.27
CA GLU A 111 -0.41 14.87 9.52
C GLU A 111 1.04 15.28 9.28
N GLY A 112 1.28 16.14 8.28
CA GLY A 112 2.59 16.70 7.94
C GLY A 112 3.16 16.18 6.65
N GLU A 113 4.09 15.22 6.69
CA GLU A 113 4.71 14.61 5.52
C GLU A 113 4.22 13.15 5.35
N PHE A 114 4.10 12.68 4.10
CA PHE A 114 3.51 11.39 3.82
C PHE A 114 4.34 10.24 4.39
N VAL A 115 5.45 9.93 3.76
CA VAL A 115 6.29 8.78 4.13
C VAL A 115 7.76 9.03 3.86
N ASP A 116 8.61 8.34 4.60
CA ASP A 116 9.98 8.05 4.20
C ASP A 116 9.96 6.76 3.37
N TRP A 117 10.32 6.86 2.11
CA TRP A 117 10.23 5.78 1.16
C TRP A 117 11.23 4.65 1.37
N ARG A 118 12.27 4.83 2.15
CA ARG A 118 13.30 3.85 2.49
C ARG A 118 13.32 2.66 1.52
N GLY A 119 14.39 2.10 1.14
CA GLY A 119 14.56 0.83 0.46
C GLY A 119 13.56 0.37 -0.62
N ILE A 120 12.58 1.19 -1.01
CA ILE A 120 11.67 0.88 -2.13
C ILE A 120 12.41 0.79 -3.46
N ALA A 121 13.42 1.63 -3.67
CA ALA A 121 14.26 1.53 -4.84
C ALA A 121 15.04 0.22 -4.73
N PHE A 122 14.82 -0.68 -5.66
CA PHE A 122 15.61 -1.89 -5.78
C PHE A 122 17.02 -1.50 -6.26
N ASP A 123 17.86 -1.19 -5.30
CA ASP A 123 19.28 -0.83 -5.51
C ASP A 123 20.20 -2.03 -5.21
N GLY A 124 19.64 -3.23 -5.04
CA GLY A 124 20.35 -4.45 -4.64
C GLY A 124 20.47 -4.64 -3.14
N SER A 125 20.00 -3.69 -2.34
CA SER A 125 19.90 -3.86 -0.89
C SER A 125 18.59 -4.53 -0.50
N HIS A 126 18.59 -5.23 0.63
CA HIS A 126 17.35 -5.68 1.27
C HIS A 126 16.75 -4.49 2.01
N GLY A 127 15.79 -3.83 1.35
CA GLY A 127 15.19 -2.60 1.86
C GLY A 127 14.38 -2.81 3.14
N THR A 128 14.33 -1.78 3.92
CA THR A 128 13.40 -1.62 5.04
C THR A 128 12.02 -1.25 4.52
N HIS A 129 10.99 -1.41 5.34
CA HIS A 129 9.65 -0.95 5.00
C HIS A 129 9.60 0.58 4.91
N THR A 130 8.74 1.07 4.01
CA THR A 130 8.35 2.48 3.99
C THR A 130 7.77 2.86 5.35
N SER A 131 8.23 3.94 5.97
CA SER A 131 7.69 4.40 7.25
C SER A 131 6.89 5.68 7.10
N ILE A 132 5.86 5.85 7.93
CA ILE A 132 5.17 7.14 8.02
C ILE A 132 6.16 8.20 8.49
N LYS A 133 6.03 9.42 7.97
CA LYS A 133 6.94 10.54 8.28
C LYS A 133 6.27 11.67 9.04
N GLY A 134 4.95 11.79 8.91
CA GLY A 134 4.18 12.79 9.64
C GLY A 134 3.95 12.41 11.10
N GLU A 135 3.44 13.36 11.86
CA GLU A 135 3.15 13.19 13.28
C GLU A 135 1.84 12.40 13.48
N PRO A 136 1.87 11.28 14.19
CA PRO A 136 0.66 10.50 14.47
C PRO A 136 -0.31 11.26 15.37
N ILE A 137 -1.56 11.40 14.90
CA ILE A 137 -2.69 11.86 15.73
C ILE A 137 -3.21 10.68 16.56
N VAL A 138 -3.27 9.51 15.94
CA VAL A 138 -3.67 8.26 16.57
C VAL A 138 -2.94 7.10 15.90
N SER A 139 -2.58 6.10 16.68
CA SER A 139 -2.11 4.80 16.19
C SER A 139 -2.74 3.69 17.01
N SER A 140 -2.94 2.52 16.40
CA SER A 140 -3.38 1.32 17.11
C SER A 140 -2.35 0.20 16.97
N PRO A 141 -2.20 -0.65 17.99
CA PRO A 141 -1.31 -1.79 17.93
C PRO A 141 -1.73 -2.77 16.81
N ASP A 142 -0.80 -3.63 16.40
CA ASP A 142 -1.06 -4.66 15.38
C ASP A 142 -1.89 -5.81 15.96
N GLN A 143 -3.19 -5.62 15.98
CA GLN A 143 -4.18 -6.56 16.50
C GLN A 143 -5.51 -6.43 15.75
N PRO A 144 -6.47 -7.36 15.90
CA PRO A 144 -7.79 -7.24 15.31
C PRO A 144 -8.49 -5.93 15.67
N ALA A 145 -9.07 -5.25 14.68
CA ALA A 145 -9.84 -4.01 14.89
C ALA A 145 -11.29 -4.27 15.29
N TRP A 146 -11.74 -5.48 15.08
CA TRP A 146 -13.12 -5.89 15.30
C TRP A 146 -13.16 -7.11 16.18
N GLN A 147 -14.10 -7.13 17.11
CA GLN A 147 -14.38 -8.33 17.90
C GLN A 147 -14.80 -9.48 16.98
N ASN A 148 -14.34 -10.69 17.28
CA ASN A 148 -14.75 -11.86 16.52
C ASN A 148 -16.29 -12.00 16.56
N PRO A 149 -16.97 -11.96 15.43
CA PRO A 149 -18.44 -11.96 15.40
C PRO A 149 -19.08 -13.26 15.92
N LYS A 150 -18.32 -14.37 15.92
CA LYS A 150 -18.80 -15.67 16.39
C LYS A 150 -18.51 -15.90 17.88
N THR A 151 -17.26 -15.75 18.27
CA THR A 151 -16.79 -16.07 19.64
C THR A 151 -16.93 -14.91 20.61
N LYS A 152 -17.12 -13.69 20.09
CA LYS A 152 -17.25 -12.46 20.88
C LYS A 152 -16.02 -12.15 21.73
N ASP A 153 -14.85 -12.57 21.27
CA ASP A 153 -13.56 -12.28 21.87
C ASP A 153 -12.63 -11.48 20.93
N TRP A 154 -11.43 -11.22 21.36
CA TRP A 154 -10.39 -10.47 20.66
C TRP A 154 -9.14 -11.31 20.41
N ALA A 155 -9.24 -12.64 20.58
CA ALA A 155 -8.11 -13.54 20.41
C ALA A 155 -7.59 -13.48 18.97
N ASP A 156 -6.37 -13.02 18.79
CA ASP A 156 -5.75 -12.93 17.47
C ASP A 156 -5.32 -14.32 16.97
N LEU A 157 -6.04 -14.83 15.98
CA LEU A 157 -5.86 -16.16 15.40
C LEU A 157 -4.83 -16.18 14.27
N ARG A 158 -4.17 -15.07 13.97
CA ARG A 158 -3.16 -15.00 12.90
C ARG A 158 -1.90 -15.81 13.27
N ILE A 159 -1.14 -16.18 12.26
CA ILE A 159 0.08 -16.98 12.40
C ILE A 159 1.15 -16.15 13.12
N ILE A 160 1.87 -16.78 14.05
CA ILE A 160 3.04 -16.20 14.71
C ILE A 160 4.27 -16.42 13.83
N GLY A 161 4.97 -15.35 13.46
CA GLY A 161 6.22 -15.38 12.72
C GLY A 161 7.45 -15.66 13.60
N ARG A 162 8.63 -15.62 12.99
CA ARG A 162 9.91 -15.88 13.69
C ARG A 162 10.28 -14.82 14.73
N ASP A 163 9.72 -13.64 14.59
CA ASP A 163 9.95 -12.46 15.44
C ASP A 163 8.80 -12.21 16.41
N ASP A 164 8.02 -13.25 16.67
CA ASP A 164 6.84 -13.25 17.57
C ASP A 164 5.70 -12.31 17.14
N ARG A 165 5.80 -11.68 15.95
CA ARG A 165 4.70 -10.90 15.39
C ARG A 165 3.66 -11.80 14.73
N LYS A 166 2.43 -11.31 14.70
CA LYS A 166 1.32 -11.94 13.99
C LYS A 166 1.33 -11.54 12.52
N PHE A 167 1.07 -12.49 11.64
CA PHE A 167 1.05 -12.29 10.19
C PHE A 167 -0.18 -12.89 9.52
N GLY A 168 -0.50 -12.31 8.37
CA GLY A 168 -1.59 -12.75 7.52
C GLY A 168 -2.96 -12.22 7.95
N PRO A 169 -3.97 -12.48 7.12
CA PRO A 169 -5.31 -11.97 7.36
C PRO A 169 -5.99 -12.73 8.51
N LEU A 170 -6.93 -12.05 9.14
CA LEU A 170 -7.93 -12.72 9.98
C LEU A 170 -8.76 -13.71 9.15
N PRO A 171 -9.38 -14.72 9.78
CA PRO A 171 -10.32 -15.61 9.09
C PRO A 171 -11.37 -14.82 8.30
N ARG A 172 -11.67 -15.26 7.07
CA ARG A 172 -12.61 -14.54 6.17
C ARG A 172 -14.01 -14.37 6.72
N ASP A 173 -14.42 -15.24 7.60
CA ASP A 173 -15.70 -15.17 8.29
C ASP A 173 -15.67 -14.24 9.52
N TRP A 174 -14.50 -13.74 9.89
CA TRP A 174 -14.33 -12.67 10.86
C TRP A 174 -14.22 -11.30 10.17
N VAL A 175 -13.18 -11.10 9.36
CA VAL A 175 -12.96 -9.84 8.61
C VAL A 175 -12.44 -10.16 7.22
N GLN A 176 -12.97 -9.46 6.22
CA GLN A 176 -12.50 -9.59 4.85
C GLN A 176 -12.55 -8.24 4.14
N TYR A 177 -11.40 -7.77 3.66
CA TYR A 177 -11.34 -6.66 2.72
C TYR A 177 -11.93 -7.08 1.36
N LEU A 178 -12.77 -6.24 0.77
CA LEU A 178 -13.50 -6.52 -0.48
C LEU A 178 -13.10 -5.57 -1.60
N GLY A 179 -12.62 -4.37 -1.29
CA GLY A 179 -12.20 -3.43 -2.31
C GLY A 179 -12.16 -1.98 -1.87
N LEU A 180 -11.80 -1.12 -2.81
CA LEU A 180 -11.76 0.32 -2.66
C LEU A 180 -12.50 0.96 -3.83
N PHE A 181 -13.39 1.90 -3.53
CA PHE A 181 -14.01 2.76 -4.54
C PHE A 181 -13.39 4.14 -4.47
N GLN A 182 -13.05 4.70 -5.63
CA GLN A 182 -12.57 6.08 -5.74
C GLN A 182 -13.60 6.92 -6.48
N HIS A 183 -13.92 8.09 -5.90
CA HIS A 183 -14.78 9.07 -6.52
C HIS A 183 -14.22 10.48 -6.28
N GLY A 184 -13.63 11.08 -7.31
CA GLY A 184 -12.88 12.33 -7.16
C GLY A 184 -11.78 12.20 -6.10
N ASP A 185 -11.78 13.06 -5.11
CA ASP A 185 -10.81 13.09 -4.01
C ASP A 185 -11.18 12.15 -2.85
N GLN A 186 -12.17 11.31 -3.01
CA GLN A 186 -12.66 10.43 -1.94
C GLN A 186 -12.36 8.97 -2.24
N SER A 187 -11.96 8.23 -1.22
CA SER A 187 -11.76 6.78 -1.27
C SER A 187 -12.66 6.13 -0.22
N VAL A 188 -13.50 5.20 -0.66
CA VAL A 188 -14.40 4.43 0.20
C VAL A 188 -13.89 3.01 0.30
N LEU A 189 -13.54 2.58 1.50
CA LEU A 189 -13.17 1.18 1.75
C LEU A 189 -14.43 0.32 1.81
N HIS A 190 -14.35 -0.85 1.19
CA HIS A 190 -15.39 -1.87 1.25
C HIS A 190 -14.82 -3.12 1.88
N TYR A 191 -15.43 -3.57 2.96
CA TYR A 191 -15.01 -4.76 3.69
C TYR A 191 -16.21 -5.40 4.40
N ARG A 192 -16.00 -6.58 4.93
CA ARG A 192 -17.02 -7.33 5.67
C ARG A 192 -16.52 -7.71 7.05
N VAL A 193 -17.40 -7.63 8.04
CA VAL A 193 -17.19 -8.11 9.41
C VAL A 193 -18.32 -9.10 9.73
N GLY A 194 -17.98 -10.37 9.85
CA GLY A 194 -18.98 -11.42 9.94
C GLY A 194 -19.88 -11.46 8.72
N ASP A 195 -21.18 -11.26 8.91
CA ASP A 195 -22.20 -11.18 7.87
C ASP A 195 -22.54 -9.75 7.41
N ARG A 196 -21.86 -8.74 7.98
CA ARG A 196 -22.11 -7.33 7.70
C ARG A 196 -21.11 -6.78 6.70
N GLU A 197 -21.62 -6.25 5.59
CA GLU A 197 -20.85 -5.42 4.67
C GLU A 197 -20.78 -4.01 5.18
N ILE A 198 -19.58 -3.41 5.06
CA ILE A 198 -19.29 -2.07 5.54
C ILE A 198 -18.65 -1.27 4.41
N HIS A 199 -19.22 -0.11 4.13
CA HIS A 199 -18.62 0.92 3.33
C HIS A 199 -18.14 2.03 4.25
N GLU A 200 -16.86 2.26 4.28
CA GLU A 200 -16.23 3.25 5.15
C GLU A 200 -15.63 4.38 4.35
N LEU A 201 -16.12 5.59 4.59
CA LEU A 201 -15.57 6.83 4.06
C LEU A 201 -14.79 7.54 5.17
N PRO A 202 -13.46 7.49 5.17
CA PRO A 202 -12.67 8.28 6.08
C PRO A 202 -12.68 9.75 5.68
N GLY A 203 -12.53 10.62 6.66
CA GLY A 203 -12.49 12.04 6.42
C GLY A 203 -11.76 12.80 7.53
N ARG A 204 -11.56 14.09 7.28
CA ARG A 204 -10.98 15.04 8.21
C ARG A 204 -11.86 16.26 8.30
N ILE A 205 -12.11 16.74 9.49
CA ILE A 205 -12.76 18.02 9.74
C ILE A 205 -11.91 18.87 10.67
N GLU A 206 -11.97 20.17 10.49
CA GLU A 206 -11.35 21.13 11.39
C GLU A 206 -12.39 21.59 12.41
N TYR A 207 -12.01 21.56 13.68
CA TYR A 207 -12.81 22.07 14.78
C TYR A 207 -11.97 23.01 15.64
N GLY A 208 -12.11 24.30 15.42
CA GLY A 208 -11.27 25.31 16.05
C GLY A 208 -9.81 25.17 15.62
N LYS A 209 -8.92 24.84 16.56
CA LYS A 209 -7.50 24.57 16.30
C LYS A 209 -7.17 23.09 16.20
N ALA A 210 -8.16 22.23 16.35
CA ALA A 210 -7.98 20.77 16.34
C ALA A 210 -8.40 20.17 15.00
N SER A 211 -7.68 19.14 14.57
CA SER A 211 -8.09 18.26 13.47
C SER A 211 -8.77 17.03 14.04
N LEU A 212 -9.95 16.71 13.51
CA LEU A 212 -10.67 15.49 13.87
C LEU A 212 -10.65 14.54 12.68
N ILE A 213 -10.21 13.34 12.90
CA ILE A 213 -10.30 12.24 11.94
C ILE A 213 -11.65 11.55 12.15
N ILE A 214 -12.42 11.46 11.10
CA ILE A 214 -13.77 10.86 11.13
C ILE A 214 -13.82 9.60 10.28
N ARG A 215 -14.63 8.66 10.70
CA ARG A 215 -14.93 7.42 9.98
C ARG A 215 -16.44 7.34 9.80
N ASN A 216 -16.92 7.49 8.58
CA ASN A 216 -18.33 7.33 8.27
C ASN A 216 -18.54 5.89 7.78
N LEU A 217 -19.28 5.10 8.54
CA LEU A 217 -19.58 3.72 8.25
C LEU A 217 -21.06 3.56 7.87
N ARG A 218 -21.29 2.78 6.83
CA ARG A 218 -22.63 2.40 6.37
C ARG A 218 -22.71 0.90 6.15
#